data_74f0a5356ff65bd844183d4eceedcc7d
#
_entry.id   74f0a5356ff65bd844183d4eceedcc7d
#
_cell.length_a   1.000
_cell.length_b   1.000
_cell.length_c   1.000
_cell.angle_alpha   90.00
_cell.angle_beta   90.00
_cell.angle_gamma   90.00
#
_symmetry.space_group_name_H-M   'P 1'
#
loop_
_entity.id
_entity.type
_entity.pdbx_description
1 polymer ?
#
loop_
_entity_poly.entity_id
_entity_poly.type
_entity_poly.pdbx_seq_one_letter_code
_entity_poly.pdbx_strand_id
1 'polypeptide(L)'
;EKTGRNDITADGRKFSGNAFYASDDRKYHHGTLLINVDTANMSAYLNVDKEKLATKGVSSVRSRVTNLTEFCPELTIDMMKEKMIQAFEKVYGLSSVAYDIDGIDQDTLSETENFFASDQWLYGRRIDFTYRINRRFAWGDFDLQLNVEQGKISTAALYSDANDEAFIRQIRDGLDGTAFSYEALTT
;
A
#
# COMPACT_ATOMS: atom_id res chain seq x y z
N GLU A 1 13.02 5.04 14.66
CA GLU A 1 12.04 6.13 14.69
C GLU A 1 10.92 5.88 13.69
N LYS A 2 9.72 6.39 13.97
CA LYS A 2 8.62 6.44 13.02
C LYS A 2 8.70 7.78 12.29
N THR A 3 8.88 7.75 10.98
CA THR A 3 9.08 8.95 10.18
C THR A 3 8.17 8.98 8.95
N GLY A 4 7.85 10.18 8.48
CA GLY A 4 6.96 10.36 7.34
C GLY A 4 5.57 9.76 7.57
N ARG A 5 4.94 9.31 6.49
CA ARG A 5 3.60 8.72 6.49
C ARG A 5 3.56 7.30 7.06
N ASN A 6 4.50 6.49 6.64
CA ASN A 6 4.42 5.03 6.79
C ASN A 6 5.79 4.34 6.91
N ASP A 7 6.86 5.08 7.12
CA ASP A 7 8.20 4.53 7.23
C ASP A 7 8.58 4.35 8.71
N ILE A 8 9.26 3.23 9.02
CA ILE A 8 9.98 3.07 10.28
C ILE A 8 11.46 2.97 9.94
N THR A 9 12.28 3.75 10.65
CA THR A 9 13.70 3.93 10.35
C THR A 9 14.59 3.56 11.50
N ALA A 10 15.81 3.08 11.18
CA ALA A 10 16.96 2.96 12.05
C ALA A 10 18.10 3.75 11.42
N ASP A 11 18.76 4.61 12.20
CA ASP A 11 19.78 5.55 11.72
C ASP A 11 19.36 6.33 10.46
N GLY A 12 18.11 6.82 10.45
CA GLY A 12 17.54 7.58 9.35
C GLY A 12 17.24 6.77 8.09
N ARG A 13 17.55 5.46 8.05
CA ARG A 13 17.27 4.57 6.91
C ARG A 13 16.08 3.66 7.21
N LYS A 14 15.22 3.51 6.21
CA LYS A 14 13.98 2.73 6.32
C LYS A 14 14.29 1.23 6.38
N PHE A 15 13.74 0.54 7.38
CA PHE A 15 13.70 -0.92 7.43
C PHE A 15 12.28 -1.49 7.38
N SER A 16 11.26 -0.64 7.52
CA SER A 16 9.87 -1.06 7.46
C SER A 16 9.03 -0.04 6.72
N GLY A 17 8.16 -0.52 5.85
CA GLY A 17 7.11 0.23 5.19
C GLY A 17 5.75 -0.31 5.57
N ASN A 18 4.78 0.58 5.82
CA ASN A 18 3.49 0.22 6.33
C ASN A 18 2.38 0.76 5.45
N ALA A 19 1.27 0.04 5.35
CA ALA A 19 0.06 0.50 4.71
C ALA A 19 -1.15 0.20 5.59
N PHE A 20 -2.14 1.05 5.49
CA PHE A 20 -3.36 0.98 6.27
C PHE A 20 -4.55 1.05 5.32
N TYR A 21 -5.55 0.26 5.59
CA TYR A 21 -6.83 0.29 4.91
C TYR A 21 -7.94 0.30 5.95
N ALA A 22 -8.93 1.13 5.76
CA ALA A 22 -10.11 1.19 6.60
C ALA A 22 -11.37 1.03 5.75
N SER A 23 -12.30 0.24 6.21
CA SER A 23 -13.62 0.05 5.63
C SER A 23 -14.62 -0.10 6.76
N ASP A 24 -15.63 0.79 6.80
CA ASP A 24 -16.70 0.80 7.79
C ASP A 24 -16.23 0.52 9.22
N ASP A 25 -16.40 -0.72 9.69
CA ASP A 25 -16.07 -1.20 11.04
C ASP A 25 -14.70 -1.90 11.13
N ARG A 26 -14.00 -2.08 10.00
CA ARG A 26 -12.76 -2.86 9.93
C ARG A 26 -11.58 -1.99 9.54
N LYS A 27 -10.44 -2.28 10.19
CA LYS A 27 -9.16 -1.69 9.85
C LYS A 27 -8.15 -2.79 9.57
N TYR A 28 -7.42 -2.63 8.48
CA TYR A 28 -6.35 -3.53 8.10
C TYR A 28 -5.03 -2.77 8.08
N HIS A 29 -4.02 -3.37 8.68
CA HIS A 29 -2.65 -2.86 8.65
C HIS A 29 -1.74 -3.97 8.15
N HIS A 30 -0.88 -3.66 7.19
CA HIS A 30 0.22 -4.53 6.82
C HIS A 30 1.52 -3.75 6.72
N GLY A 31 2.62 -4.45 6.89
CA GLY A 31 3.94 -3.86 6.79
C GLY A 31 4.98 -4.88 6.37
N THR A 32 6.12 -4.36 5.95
CA THR A 32 7.31 -5.16 5.61
C THR A 32 8.42 -4.91 6.60
N LEU A 33 9.25 -5.91 6.86
CA LEU A 33 10.48 -5.79 7.65
C LEU A 33 11.66 -6.24 6.80
N LEU A 34 12.63 -5.36 6.57
CA LEU A 34 13.86 -5.69 5.86
C LEU A 34 14.84 -6.32 6.87
N ILE A 35 14.92 -7.64 6.85
CA ILE A 35 15.78 -8.39 7.76
C ILE A 35 17.16 -8.58 7.13
N ASN A 36 17.23 -9.28 5.99
CA ASN A 36 18.46 -9.55 5.26
C ASN A 36 18.15 -9.67 3.75
N VAL A 37 17.71 -8.57 3.17
CA VAL A 37 17.34 -8.49 1.74
C VAL A 37 18.56 -8.06 0.93
N ASP A 38 18.76 -8.66 -0.23
CA ASP A 38 19.74 -8.17 -1.21
C ASP A 38 19.26 -6.84 -1.81
N THR A 39 19.81 -5.75 -1.30
CA THR A 39 19.44 -4.39 -1.74
C THR A 39 19.92 -4.06 -3.15
N ALA A 40 20.91 -4.80 -3.70
CA ALA A 40 21.35 -4.62 -5.08
C ALA A 40 20.29 -5.20 -6.04
N ASN A 41 19.83 -6.41 -5.79
CA ASN A 41 18.72 -7.02 -6.53
C ASN A 41 17.44 -6.21 -6.41
N MET A 42 17.11 -5.72 -5.20
CA MET A 42 15.96 -4.85 -5.00
C MET A 42 16.00 -3.61 -5.91
N SER A 43 17.17 -2.97 -6.01
CA SER A 43 17.36 -1.79 -6.86
C SER A 43 17.29 -2.10 -8.37
N ALA A 44 17.68 -3.32 -8.76
CA ALA A 44 17.68 -3.75 -10.15
C ALA A 44 16.26 -4.09 -10.66
N TYR A 45 15.42 -4.66 -9.80
CA TYR A 45 14.09 -5.14 -10.21
C TYR A 45 12.95 -4.16 -9.90
N LEU A 46 13.12 -3.26 -8.94
CA LEU A 46 12.11 -2.26 -8.63
C LEU A 46 12.21 -1.07 -9.59
N ASN A 47 11.18 -0.88 -10.38
CA ASN A 47 11.00 0.35 -11.15
C ASN A 47 10.51 1.47 -10.22
N VAL A 48 11.45 2.21 -9.63
CA VAL A 48 11.12 3.25 -8.65
C VAL A 48 10.92 4.57 -9.36
N ASP A 49 9.78 5.18 -9.09
CA ASP A 49 9.47 6.52 -9.55
C ASP A 49 10.51 7.53 -9.03
N LYS A 50 11.18 8.20 -9.96
CA LYS A 50 12.23 9.20 -9.67
C LYS A 50 11.68 10.40 -8.89
N GLU A 51 10.43 10.79 -9.14
CA GLU A 51 9.76 11.86 -8.39
C GLU A 51 9.53 11.46 -6.93
N LYS A 52 9.23 10.19 -6.69
CA LYS A 52 9.06 9.62 -5.35
C LYS A 52 10.36 9.60 -4.54
N LEU A 53 11.49 9.38 -5.20
CA LEU A 53 12.82 9.48 -4.56
C LEU A 53 13.18 10.94 -4.26
N ALA A 54 12.96 11.85 -5.21
CA ALA A 54 13.26 13.28 -5.08
C ALA A 54 12.48 13.93 -3.94
N THR A 55 11.19 13.64 -3.80
CA THR A 55 10.35 14.16 -2.69
C THR A 55 10.78 13.68 -1.31
N LYS A 56 11.54 12.59 -1.22
CA LYS A 56 12.10 12.07 0.03
C LYS A 56 13.57 12.44 0.25
N GLY A 57 14.14 13.28 -0.62
CA GLY A 57 15.50 13.81 -0.49
C GLY A 57 16.62 12.78 -0.63
N VAL A 58 16.35 11.65 -1.33
CA VAL A 58 17.32 10.57 -1.51
C VAL A 58 17.61 10.30 -2.98
N SER A 59 18.86 9.98 -3.29
CA SER A 59 19.33 9.76 -4.67
C SER A 59 19.06 8.36 -5.19
N SER A 60 18.80 7.39 -4.31
CA SER A 60 18.56 5.99 -4.69
C SER A 60 17.77 5.22 -3.64
N VAL A 61 17.18 4.09 -4.05
CA VAL A 61 16.53 3.14 -3.11
C VAL A 61 17.55 2.62 -2.10
N ARG A 62 18.75 2.29 -2.55
CA ARG A 62 19.81 1.72 -1.71
C ARG A 62 20.24 2.65 -0.57
N SER A 63 20.33 3.96 -0.82
CA SER A 63 20.69 4.93 0.21
C SER A 63 19.58 5.19 1.22
N ARG A 64 18.35 4.78 0.90
CA ARG A 64 17.16 5.02 1.71
C ARG A 64 16.83 3.88 2.68
N VAL A 65 17.22 2.65 2.36
CA VAL A 65 16.82 1.46 3.11
C VAL A 65 17.99 0.85 3.89
N THR A 66 17.69 0.06 4.90
CA THR A 66 18.66 -0.74 5.65
C THR A 66 18.05 -2.07 6.04
N ASN A 67 18.89 -3.09 6.18
CA ASN A 67 18.53 -4.36 6.77
C ASN A 67 18.69 -4.32 8.29
N LEU A 68 17.83 -5.00 9.02
CA LEU A 68 17.96 -5.12 10.48
C LEU A 68 19.19 -5.93 10.87
N THR A 69 19.70 -6.80 10.01
CA THR A 69 20.97 -7.52 10.24
C THR A 69 22.20 -6.62 10.25
N GLU A 70 22.10 -5.37 9.75
CA GLU A 70 23.18 -4.39 9.92
C GLU A 70 23.38 -3.97 11.41
N PHE A 71 22.31 -4.07 12.22
CA PHE A 71 22.30 -3.72 13.64
C PHE A 71 22.35 -4.95 14.56
N CYS A 72 21.86 -6.08 14.07
CA CYS A 72 21.81 -7.35 14.79
C CYS A 72 22.16 -8.47 13.80
N PRO A 73 23.46 -8.77 13.58
CA PRO A 73 23.91 -9.71 12.54
C PRO A 73 23.35 -11.12 12.67
N GLU A 74 23.06 -11.56 13.89
CA GLU A 74 22.48 -12.87 14.20
C GLU A 74 20.96 -12.95 13.98
N LEU A 75 20.30 -11.84 13.66
CA LEU A 75 18.85 -11.80 13.49
C LEU A 75 18.40 -12.67 12.32
N THR A 76 17.52 -13.62 12.61
CA THR A 76 16.85 -14.47 11.62
C THR A 76 15.38 -14.10 11.47
N ILE A 77 14.77 -14.60 10.40
CA ILE A 77 13.32 -14.45 10.19
C ILE A 77 12.53 -15.09 11.34
N ASP A 78 12.94 -16.26 11.81
CA ASP A 78 12.22 -16.97 12.87
C ASP A 78 12.37 -16.25 14.22
N MET A 79 13.56 -15.74 14.54
CA MET A 79 13.75 -14.87 15.71
C MET A 79 12.84 -13.63 15.62
N MET A 80 12.69 -13.03 14.44
CA MET A 80 11.80 -11.88 14.27
C MET A 80 10.34 -12.27 14.49
N LYS A 81 9.87 -13.40 13.96
CA LYS A 81 8.51 -13.92 14.21
C LYS A 81 8.23 -14.08 15.69
N GLU A 82 9.14 -14.71 16.43
CA GLU A 82 9.03 -14.88 17.87
C GLU A 82 8.95 -13.52 18.61
N LYS A 83 9.80 -12.56 18.22
CA LYS A 83 9.77 -11.21 18.81
C LYS A 83 8.48 -10.45 18.50
N MET A 84 7.91 -10.64 17.33
CA MET A 84 6.62 -10.06 16.97
C MET A 84 5.49 -10.64 17.83
N ILE A 85 5.47 -11.95 18.04
CA ILE A 85 4.51 -12.63 18.92
C ILE A 85 4.63 -12.08 20.35
N GLN A 86 5.85 -12.05 20.91
CA GLN A 86 6.12 -11.53 22.26
C GLN A 86 5.68 -10.05 22.38
N ALA A 87 5.93 -9.24 21.37
CA ALA A 87 5.53 -7.84 21.36
C ALA A 87 4.00 -7.69 21.33
N PHE A 88 3.31 -8.52 20.52
CA PHE A 88 1.86 -8.55 20.48
C PHE A 88 1.25 -8.92 21.84
N GLU A 89 1.72 -10.00 22.46
CA GLU A 89 1.28 -10.44 23.77
C GLU A 89 1.48 -9.35 24.84
N LYS A 90 2.64 -8.71 24.81
CA LYS A 90 2.95 -7.62 25.74
C LYS A 90 2.04 -6.41 25.56
N VAL A 91 1.75 -6.02 24.31
CA VAL A 91 0.96 -4.82 24.00
C VAL A 91 -0.52 -5.02 24.32
N TYR A 92 -1.04 -6.20 23.98
CA TYR A 92 -2.48 -6.48 24.13
C TYR A 92 -2.85 -7.18 25.44
N GLY A 93 -1.85 -7.67 26.20
CA GLY A 93 -2.07 -8.41 27.44
C GLY A 93 -2.75 -9.76 27.21
N LEU A 94 -2.58 -10.35 26.04
CA LEU A 94 -3.19 -11.60 25.60
C LEU A 94 -2.11 -12.62 25.29
N SER A 95 -2.38 -13.89 25.53
CA SER A 95 -1.52 -14.98 25.06
C SER A 95 -1.86 -15.34 23.62
N SER A 96 -0.86 -15.53 22.78
CA SER A 96 -1.02 -16.03 21.43
C SER A 96 -1.34 -17.54 21.47
N VAL A 97 -2.14 -17.98 20.50
CA VAL A 97 -2.44 -19.39 20.27
C VAL A 97 -2.13 -19.71 18.82
N ALA A 98 -1.35 -20.77 18.59
CA ALA A 98 -1.11 -21.22 17.24
C ALA A 98 -2.41 -21.70 16.60
N TYR A 99 -2.69 -21.20 15.39
CA TYR A 99 -3.85 -21.64 14.62
C TYR A 99 -3.53 -22.98 13.96
N ASP A 100 -4.46 -23.93 14.09
CA ASP A 100 -4.36 -25.23 13.43
C ASP A 100 -4.79 -25.10 11.98
N ILE A 101 -3.81 -25.16 11.08
CA ILE A 101 -4.03 -25.06 9.63
C ILE A 101 -4.83 -26.25 9.10
N ASP A 102 -4.68 -27.42 9.72
CA ASP A 102 -5.39 -28.65 9.32
C ASP A 102 -6.91 -28.55 9.61
N GLY A 103 -7.30 -27.62 10.47
CA GLY A 103 -8.70 -27.30 10.74
C GLY A 103 -9.38 -26.35 9.74
N ILE A 104 -8.65 -25.89 8.70
CA ILE A 104 -9.24 -25.06 7.65
C ILE A 104 -10.09 -25.95 6.71
N ASP A 105 -11.33 -25.53 6.50
CA ASP A 105 -12.20 -26.14 5.51
C ASP A 105 -11.60 -26.02 4.11
N GLN A 106 -11.32 -27.17 3.49
CA GLN A 106 -10.62 -27.24 2.21
C GLN A 106 -11.46 -26.70 1.05
N ASP A 107 -12.77 -26.78 1.14
CA ASP A 107 -13.66 -26.22 0.11
C ASP A 107 -13.61 -24.69 0.15
N THR A 108 -13.71 -24.10 1.34
CA THR A 108 -13.55 -22.64 1.55
C THR A 108 -12.16 -22.15 1.10
N LEU A 109 -11.10 -22.91 1.37
CA LEU A 109 -9.76 -22.57 0.92
C LEU A 109 -9.69 -22.53 -0.62
N SER A 110 -10.18 -23.60 -1.27
CA SER A 110 -10.18 -23.72 -2.73
C SER A 110 -11.03 -22.63 -3.41
N GLU A 111 -12.19 -22.30 -2.86
CA GLU A 111 -13.03 -21.20 -3.34
C GLU A 111 -12.31 -19.86 -3.24
N THR A 112 -11.62 -19.62 -2.12
CA THR A 112 -10.87 -18.40 -1.89
C THR A 112 -9.67 -18.27 -2.83
N GLU A 113 -8.93 -19.37 -3.06
CA GLU A 113 -7.83 -19.41 -4.03
C GLU A 113 -8.33 -19.12 -5.45
N ASN A 114 -9.42 -19.78 -5.87
CA ASN A 114 -10.03 -19.55 -7.18
C ASN A 114 -10.51 -18.10 -7.36
N PHE A 115 -11.10 -17.52 -6.30
CA PHE A 115 -11.50 -16.11 -6.32
C PHE A 115 -10.30 -15.18 -6.53
N PHE A 116 -9.22 -15.34 -5.75
CA PHE A 116 -8.03 -14.50 -5.89
C PHE A 116 -7.26 -14.73 -7.20
N ALA A 117 -7.37 -15.92 -7.79
CA ALA A 117 -6.79 -16.21 -9.11
C ALA A 117 -7.68 -15.75 -10.27
N SER A 118 -8.92 -15.35 -10.02
CA SER A 118 -9.87 -14.98 -11.06
C SER A 118 -9.56 -13.65 -11.73
N ASP A 119 -9.91 -13.54 -13.01
CA ASP A 119 -9.83 -12.27 -13.76
C ASP A 119 -10.66 -11.16 -13.10
N GLN A 120 -11.78 -11.52 -12.46
CA GLN A 120 -12.61 -10.59 -11.71
C GLN A 120 -11.82 -9.92 -10.56
N TRP A 121 -11.04 -10.69 -9.80
CA TRP A 121 -10.21 -10.12 -8.73
C TRP A 121 -9.03 -9.34 -9.28
N LEU A 122 -8.32 -9.91 -10.26
CA LEU A 122 -7.09 -9.34 -10.80
C LEU A 122 -7.34 -8.07 -11.64
N TYR A 123 -8.46 -8.02 -12.34
CA TYR A 123 -8.73 -6.97 -13.34
C TYR A 123 -10.11 -6.30 -13.20
N GLY A 124 -11.03 -6.86 -12.42
CA GLY A 124 -12.43 -6.41 -12.37
C GLY A 124 -12.66 -5.02 -11.76
N ARG A 125 -11.64 -4.43 -11.15
CA ARG A 125 -11.68 -3.03 -10.68
C ARG A 125 -11.22 -2.02 -11.71
N ARG A 126 -10.76 -2.48 -12.87
CA ARG A 126 -10.38 -1.59 -13.96
C ARG A 126 -11.65 -1.11 -14.65
N ILE A 127 -11.72 0.19 -14.88
CA ILE A 127 -12.72 0.78 -15.75
C ILE A 127 -12.11 0.99 -17.12
N ASP A 128 -12.93 0.91 -18.18
CA ASP A 128 -12.55 1.48 -19.46
C ASP A 128 -12.47 2.99 -19.30
N PHE A 129 -11.34 3.59 -19.65
CA PHE A 129 -11.17 5.03 -19.50
C PHE A 129 -10.70 5.66 -20.81
N THR A 130 -11.21 6.86 -21.06
CA THR A 130 -10.82 7.70 -22.20
C THR A 130 -9.79 8.75 -21.79
N TYR A 131 -9.65 9.01 -20.51
CA TYR A 131 -8.74 10.01 -19.97
C TYR A 131 -8.05 9.50 -18.70
N ARG A 132 -6.74 9.78 -18.56
CA ARG A 132 -5.98 9.45 -17.37
C ARG A 132 -5.10 10.63 -16.97
N ILE A 133 -5.14 10.97 -15.70
CA ILE A 133 -4.28 11.97 -15.08
C ILE A 133 -3.50 11.28 -13.97
N ASN A 134 -2.18 11.27 -14.09
CA ASN A 134 -1.29 10.78 -13.04
C ASN A 134 -0.42 11.94 -12.55
N ARG A 135 -0.46 12.21 -11.23
CA ARG A 135 0.32 13.26 -10.59
C ARG A 135 0.74 12.86 -9.18
N ARG A 136 1.91 13.33 -8.77
CA ARG A 136 2.38 13.25 -7.40
C ARG A 136 2.16 14.59 -6.71
N PHE A 137 1.41 14.57 -5.59
CA PHE A 137 1.24 15.71 -4.69
C PHE A 137 1.99 15.47 -3.37
N ALA A 138 2.16 16.53 -2.56
CA ALA A 138 2.78 16.42 -1.24
C ALA A 138 2.03 15.44 -0.31
N TRP A 139 0.71 15.31 -0.49
CA TRP A 139 -0.16 14.44 0.31
C TRP A 139 -0.29 13.01 -0.26
N GLY A 140 0.11 12.74 -1.51
CA GLY A 140 0.02 11.39 -2.09
C GLY A 140 0.11 11.35 -3.60
N ASP A 141 0.14 10.13 -4.14
CA ASP A 141 -0.07 9.88 -5.57
C ASP A 141 -1.54 10.14 -5.91
N PHE A 142 -1.78 10.59 -7.13
CA PHE A 142 -3.09 10.83 -7.69
C PHE A 142 -3.13 10.23 -9.09
N ASP A 143 -3.81 9.08 -9.22
CA ASP A 143 -4.03 8.41 -10.51
C ASP A 143 -5.54 8.37 -10.77
N LEU A 144 -6.00 9.34 -11.54
CA LEU A 144 -7.39 9.51 -11.90
C LEU A 144 -7.64 8.98 -13.31
N GLN A 145 -8.56 8.04 -13.43
CA GLN A 145 -9.02 7.46 -14.68
C GLN A 145 -10.48 7.86 -14.87
N LEU A 146 -10.80 8.44 -16.02
CA LEU A 146 -12.12 8.94 -16.35
C LEU A 146 -12.63 8.29 -17.63
N ASN A 147 -13.86 7.83 -17.65
CA ASN A 147 -14.59 7.61 -18.88
C ASN A 147 -15.46 8.83 -19.17
N VAL A 148 -15.23 9.47 -20.32
CA VAL A 148 -15.92 10.70 -20.70
C VAL A 148 -16.79 10.40 -21.92
N GLU A 149 -18.10 10.58 -21.76
CA GLU A 149 -19.10 10.38 -22.80
C GLU A 149 -19.92 11.65 -23.00
N GLN A 150 -20.02 12.09 -24.22
CA GLN A 150 -20.80 13.31 -24.59
C GLN A 150 -20.41 14.54 -23.71
N GLY A 151 -19.14 14.68 -23.38
CA GLY A 151 -18.64 15.80 -22.59
C GLY A 151 -18.93 15.73 -21.08
N LYS A 152 -19.40 14.58 -20.57
CA LYS A 152 -19.62 14.33 -19.15
C LYS A 152 -18.80 13.12 -18.69
N ILE A 153 -18.41 13.13 -17.44
CA ILE A 153 -17.76 12.01 -16.79
C ILE A 153 -18.84 10.96 -16.48
N SER A 154 -18.80 9.82 -17.18
CA SER A 154 -19.73 8.71 -16.96
C SER A 154 -19.30 7.78 -15.84
N THR A 155 -17.97 7.63 -15.65
CA THR A 155 -17.36 6.87 -14.56
C THR A 155 -16.00 7.44 -14.21
N ALA A 156 -15.68 7.43 -12.92
CA ALA A 156 -14.38 7.84 -12.39
C ALA A 156 -13.79 6.77 -11.49
N ALA A 157 -12.50 6.48 -11.65
CA ALA A 157 -11.73 5.71 -10.69
C ALA A 157 -10.52 6.54 -10.24
N LEU A 158 -10.36 6.69 -8.93
CA LEU A 158 -9.25 7.42 -8.33
C LEU A 158 -8.45 6.50 -7.41
N TYR A 159 -7.18 6.35 -7.73
CA TYR A 159 -6.22 5.58 -6.94
C TYR A 159 -5.22 6.53 -6.28
N SER A 160 -4.98 6.35 -5.00
CA SER A 160 -4.06 7.18 -4.23
C SER A 160 -3.45 6.40 -3.07
N ASP A 161 -2.23 6.77 -2.69
CA ASP A 161 -1.57 6.34 -1.46
C ASP A 161 -1.69 7.39 -0.32
N ALA A 162 -2.64 8.33 -0.46
CA ALA A 162 -2.94 9.34 0.57
C ALA A 162 -3.49 8.70 1.84
N ASN A 163 -3.15 9.28 3.00
CA ASN A 163 -3.65 8.81 4.29
C ASN A 163 -5.11 9.26 4.58
N ASP A 164 -5.58 10.28 3.89
CA ASP A 164 -6.95 10.78 4.03
C ASP A 164 -7.87 10.12 2.99
N GLU A 165 -8.37 8.96 3.36
CA GLU A 165 -9.26 8.17 2.51
C GLU A 165 -10.60 8.88 2.27
N ALA A 166 -11.10 9.63 3.28
CA ALA A 166 -12.36 10.37 3.15
C ALA A 166 -12.25 11.47 2.09
N PHE A 167 -11.13 12.18 2.07
CA PHE A 167 -10.84 13.19 1.06
C PHE A 167 -10.76 12.59 -0.35
N ILE A 168 -10.07 11.44 -0.51
CA ILE A 168 -9.95 10.76 -1.80
C ILE A 168 -11.32 10.28 -2.30
N ARG A 169 -12.13 9.73 -1.40
CA ARG A 169 -13.50 9.29 -1.72
C ARG A 169 -14.37 10.46 -2.14
N GLN A 170 -14.31 11.58 -1.42
CA GLN A 170 -15.06 12.80 -1.73
C GLN A 170 -14.73 13.34 -3.13
N ILE A 171 -13.44 13.37 -3.50
CA ILE A 171 -13.02 13.77 -4.85
C ILE A 171 -13.64 12.84 -5.90
N ARG A 172 -13.51 11.51 -5.72
CA ARG A 172 -14.04 10.53 -6.67
C ARG A 172 -15.54 10.68 -6.85
N ASP A 173 -16.29 10.74 -5.75
CA ASP A 173 -17.76 10.77 -5.75
C ASP A 173 -18.31 12.09 -6.33
N GLY A 174 -17.54 13.17 -6.23
CA GLY A 174 -17.89 14.47 -6.84
C GLY A 174 -17.70 14.53 -8.36
N LEU A 175 -17.05 13.54 -8.97
CA LEU A 175 -16.74 13.56 -10.40
C LEU A 175 -17.82 12.92 -11.26
N ASP A 176 -18.55 11.95 -10.76
CA ASP A 176 -19.56 11.21 -11.53
C ASP A 176 -20.71 12.14 -12.00
N GLY A 177 -20.98 12.13 -13.30
CA GLY A 177 -22.00 12.98 -13.94
C GLY A 177 -21.58 14.42 -14.18
N THR A 178 -20.41 14.84 -13.69
CA THR A 178 -19.90 16.22 -13.85
C THR A 178 -19.47 16.48 -15.30
N ALA A 179 -19.70 17.71 -15.78
CA ALA A 179 -19.22 18.12 -17.09
C ALA A 179 -17.68 18.08 -17.13
N PHE A 180 -17.13 17.47 -18.17
CA PHE A 180 -15.67 17.46 -18.37
C PHE A 180 -15.19 18.80 -18.93
N SER A 181 -15.22 19.82 -18.09
CA SER A 181 -14.76 21.16 -18.42
C SER A 181 -13.94 21.74 -17.27
N TYR A 182 -13.10 22.74 -17.57
CA TYR A 182 -12.27 23.39 -16.57
C TYR A 182 -13.13 24.04 -15.46
N GLU A 183 -14.19 24.75 -15.86
CA GLU A 183 -15.08 25.42 -14.92
C GLU A 183 -15.75 24.45 -13.95
N ALA A 184 -16.26 23.31 -14.47
CA ALA A 184 -16.97 22.33 -13.64
C ALA A 184 -16.04 21.52 -12.71
N LEU A 185 -14.74 21.43 -13.03
CA LEU A 185 -13.76 20.69 -12.25
C LEU A 185 -13.01 21.56 -11.21
N THR A 186 -13.23 22.87 -11.21
CA THR A 186 -12.57 23.83 -10.31
C THR A 186 -13.51 24.49 -9.30
N THR A 187 -14.78 24.17 -9.33
CA THR A 187 -15.80 24.58 -8.35
C THR A 187 -15.98 23.54 -7.27
#